data_a2cee32643a4c82fa35ef131fad379b8
#
_entry.id   a2cee32643a4c82fa35ef131fad379b8
#
_cell.length_a   1.000
_cell.length_b   1.000
_cell.length_c   1.000
_cell.angle_alpha   90.00
_cell.angle_beta   90.00
_cell.angle_gamma   90.00
#
_symmetry.space_group_name_H-M   'P 1'
#
loop_
_entity.id
_entity.type
_entity.pdbx_description
1 polymer ?
#
loop_
_entity_poly.entity_id
_entity_poly.type
_entity_poly.pdbx_seq_one_letter_code
_entity_poly.pdbx_strand_id
1 'polypeptide(L)'
;MTLRERIAKGFKATLLSRVVHAVANGALLLVFTRYLLDPEQYGLLYFAVSVVGVAELFGTLGLTKATARYVNEYLEKDDTQVRHIMRWSFYGVLAMAFGVSAAISLASGPLASLLGRPEVAPVLTVGGLYVAGRSFISYERSVFQAFNAVTYSAVLTATNSVVRLCAAVALVVLGYGVVGAMAGYVLGFGLTAALGLVLLYVRFYRHLPRTGAAETGLRRRLLRYSVPTAATRASVVLDSKIDTVLVGMLATPVAVAFYTLARQVADLCIVPAQSLGYAVTPTLGEQSAAENRDRAANIYEQSLRNILLLYVPGAAGLFVVAEPMVRFVVGPDYLGAVPLIQLYGVFVIMRAIEKITANTLDYLGLARVRAVARGTSAVGNVALNLALIPSLGALGAGIATVITYSGYGMVNIYYLHQELPFDAVAVVNHLARVTAIAVVMGGVVYTVMPYVTGLFTLAGAIVLGGTIWTALSVASGLLEPRAVLSFMS
;
A
#
# COMPACT_ATOMS: atom_id res chain seq x y z
N MET A 1 12.31 31.87 -0.91
CA MET A 1 11.73 30.83 -0.04
C MET A 1 12.84 30.18 0.75
N THR A 2 12.77 30.19 2.07
CA THR A 2 13.73 29.48 2.94
C THR A 2 13.57 27.95 2.78
N LEU A 3 14.59 27.19 3.16
CA LEU A 3 14.53 25.72 3.13
C LEU A 3 13.34 25.19 3.95
N ARG A 4 13.08 25.79 5.14
CA ARG A 4 11.94 25.47 6.01
C ARG A 4 10.60 25.68 5.30
N GLU A 5 10.40 26.80 4.62
CA GLU A 5 9.16 27.08 3.87
C GLU A 5 8.96 26.10 2.73
N ARG A 6 10.03 25.71 2.04
CA ARG A 6 9.96 24.70 0.95
C ARG A 6 9.57 23.32 1.48
N ILE A 7 10.17 22.90 2.58
CA ILE A 7 9.85 21.61 3.25
C ILE A 7 8.39 21.64 3.75
N ALA A 8 7.98 22.70 4.45
CA ALA A 8 6.60 22.82 4.96
C ALA A 8 5.55 22.81 3.84
N LYS A 9 5.81 23.50 2.72
CA LYS A 9 4.93 23.51 1.55
C LYS A 9 4.84 22.12 0.91
N GLY A 10 5.97 21.44 0.75
CA GLY A 10 6.03 20.07 0.22
C GLY A 10 5.28 19.09 1.12
N PHE A 11 5.45 19.19 2.43
CA PHE A 11 4.76 18.37 3.43
C PHE A 11 3.23 18.57 3.36
N LYS A 12 2.76 19.83 3.42
CA LYS A 12 1.33 20.15 3.32
C LYS A 12 0.71 19.63 2.02
N ALA A 13 1.39 19.84 0.89
CA ALA A 13 0.92 19.34 -0.42
C ALA A 13 0.83 17.81 -0.44
N THR A 14 1.83 17.13 0.10
CA THR A 14 1.85 15.65 0.18
C THR A 14 0.75 15.14 1.10
N LEU A 15 0.55 15.74 2.26
CA LEU A 15 -0.52 15.36 3.19
C LEU A 15 -1.90 15.53 2.53
N LEU A 16 -2.17 16.70 1.94
CA LEU A 16 -3.42 16.97 1.25
C LEU A 16 -3.66 15.96 0.11
N SER A 17 -2.64 15.68 -0.69
CA SER A 17 -2.77 14.71 -1.79
C SER A 17 -3.05 13.30 -1.30
N ARG A 18 -2.50 12.89 -0.15
CA ARG A 18 -2.79 11.59 0.48
C ARG A 18 -4.22 11.53 1.00
N VAL A 19 -4.73 12.61 1.59
CA VAL A 19 -6.13 12.70 2.02
C VAL A 19 -7.07 12.61 0.82
N VAL A 20 -6.82 13.39 -0.25
CA VAL A 20 -7.60 13.31 -1.50
C VAL A 20 -7.56 11.89 -2.07
N HIS A 21 -6.38 11.27 -2.08
CA HIS A 21 -6.22 9.89 -2.56
C HIS A 21 -7.02 8.88 -1.72
N ALA A 22 -6.96 8.99 -0.39
CA ALA A 22 -7.70 8.10 0.51
C ALA A 22 -9.22 8.28 0.36
N VAL A 23 -9.70 9.53 0.33
CA VAL A 23 -11.12 9.85 0.12
C VAL A 23 -11.60 9.35 -1.24
N ALA A 24 -10.85 9.62 -2.31
CA ALA A 24 -11.23 9.17 -3.65
C ALA A 24 -11.25 7.63 -3.78
N ASN A 25 -10.28 6.93 -3.16
CA ASN A 25 -10.30 5.46 -3.14
C ASN A 25 -11.45 4.90 -2.30
N GLY A 26 -11.72 5.48 -1.14
CA GLY A 26 -12.86 5.11 -0.31
C GLY A 26 -14.18 5.34 -1.03
N ALA A 27 -14.34 6.50 -1.68
CA ALA A 27 -15.53 6.81 -2.48
C ALA A 27 -15.67 5.83 -3.66
N LEU A 28 -14.58 5.52 -4.36
CA LEU A 28 -14.60 4.55 -5.47
C LEU A 28 -15.02 3.16 -4.98
N LEU A 29 -14.46 2.71 -3.85
CA LEU A 29 -14.84 1.44 -3.22
C LEU A 29 -16.35 1.45 -2.94
N LEU A 30 -16.85 2.44 -2.21
CA LEU A 30 -18.25 2.53 -1.80
C LEU A 30 -19.19 2.61 -3.01
N VAL A 31 -18.89 3.47 -3.97
CA VAL A 31 -19.74 3.64 -5.16
C VAL A 31 -19.79 2.37 -6.00
N PHE A 32 -18.63 1.70 -6.17
CA PHE A 32 -18.59 0.46 -6.93
C PHE A 32 -19.35 -0.67 -6.23
N THR A 33 -19.06 -0.89 -4.94
CA THR A 33 -19.64 -2.04 -4.23
C THR A 33 -21.08 -1.85 -3.84
N ARG A 34 -21.52 -0.61 -3.54
CA ARG A 34 -22.88 -0.34 -3.07
C ARG A 34 -23.88 -0.12 -4.19
N TYR A 35 -23.44 0.42 -5.35
CA TYR A 35 -24.36 0.95 -6.36
C TYR A 35 -24.11 0.45 -7.78
N LEU A 36 -22.87 0.09 -8.14
CA LEU A 36 -22.51 -0.05 -9.56
C LEU A 36 -22.06 -1.44 -9.98
N LEU A 37 -21.38 -2.18 -9.13
CA LEU A 37 -20.79 -3.48 -9.48
C LEU A 37 -21.22 -4.53 -8.45
N ASP A 38 -21.68 -5.67 -8.94
CA ASP A 38 -21.83 -6.85 -8.10
C ASP A 38 -20.47 -7.46 -7.71
N PRO A 39 -20.40 -8.42 -6.77
CA PRO A 39 -19.16 -9.04 -6.35
C PRO A 39 -18.38 -9.71 -7.48
N GLU A 40 -19.05 -10.27 -8.48
CA GLU A 40 -18.39 -10.92 -9.62
C GLU A 40 -17.68 -9.89 -10.49
N GLN A 41 -18.37 -8.83 -10.86
CA GLN A 41 -17.84 -7.72 -11.66
C GLN A 41 -16.69 -7.01 -10.96
N TYR A 42 -16.85 -6.75 -9.65
CA TYR A 42 -15.83 -6.14 -8.83
C TYR A 42 -14.58 -7.03 -8.75
N GLY A 43 -14.77 -8.33 -8.60
CA GLY A 43 -13.70 -9.32 -8.59
C GLY A 43 -12.96 -9.40 -9.92
N LEU A 44 -13.66 -9.43 -11.06
CA LEU A 44 -13.06 -9.39 -12.39
C LEU A 44 -12.21 -8.12 -12.61
N LEU A 45 -12.72 -6.96 -12.17
CA LEU A 45 -11.96 -5.70 -12.24
C LEU A 45 -10.63 -5.80 -11.48
N TYR A 46 -10.67 -6.22 -10.21
CA TYR A 46 -9.48 -6.27 -9.38
C TYR A 46 -8.54 -7.42 -9.72
N PHE A 47 -9.05 -8.51 -10.28
CA PHE A 47 -8.24 -9.54 -10.90
C PHE A 47 -7.44 -8.97 -12.07
N ALA A 48 -8.10 -8.31 -13.02
CA ALA A 48 -7.45 -7.65 -14.15
C ALA A 48 -6.43 -6.59 -13.68
N VAL A 49 -6.81 -5.71 -12.73
CA VAL A 49 -5.90 -4.71 -12.14
C VAL A 49 -4.69 -5.36 -11.48
N SER A 50 -4.82 -6.56 -10.92
CA SER A 50 -3.69 -7.26 -10.30
C SER A 50 -2.78 -7.87 -11.36
N VAL A 51 -3.33 -8.47 -12.42
CA VAL A 51 -2.57 -9.00 -13.56
C VAL A 51 -1.77 -7.89 -14.24
N VAL A 52 -2.42 -6.79 -14.63
CA VAL A 52 -1.71 -5.65 -15.27
C VAL A 52 -0.77 -4.95 -14.30
N GLY A 53 -1.06 -4.99 -13.00
CA GLY A 53 -0.19 -4.48 -11.94
C GLY A 53 1.11 -5.26 -11.79
N VAL A 54 1.08 -6.58 -12.00
CA VAL A 54 2.30 -7.41 -12.09
C VAL A 54 3.08 -7.07 -13.37
N ALA A 55 2.39 -6.93 -14.49
CA ALA A 55 3.02 -6.59 -15.76
C ALA A 55 3.66 -5.19 -15.77
N GLU A 56 3.20 -4.24 -14.93
CA GLU A 56 3.82 -2.92 -14.73
C GLU A 56 5.31 -3.02 -14.34
N LEU A 57 5.74 -4.11 -13.72
CA LEU A 57 7.16 -4.34 -13.41
C LEU A 57 8.05 -4.20 -14.64
N PHE A 58 7.59 -4.75 -15.75
CA PHE A 58 8.30 -4.74 -17.03
C PHE A 58 8.17 -3.39 -17.76
N GLY A 59 7.17 -2.58 -17.42
CA GLY A 59 6.97 -1.25 -18.00
C GLY A 59 8.03 -0.21 -17.61
N THR A 60 8.78 -0.45 -16.54
CA THR A 60 9.83 0.49 -16.08
C THR A 60 11.17 -0.14 -15.78
N LEU A 61 11.24 -1.45 -15.46
CA LEU A 61 12.43 -2.24 -15.11
C LEU A 61 13.45 -1.49 -14.21
N GLY A 62 12.93 -0.74 -13.20
CA GLY A 62 13.77 0.02 -12.27
C GLY A 62 14.38 1.32 -12.82
N LEU A 63 14.16 1.64 -14.10
CA LEU A 63 14.73 2.81 -14.75
C LEU A 63 14.30 4.13 -14.09
N THR A 64 13.09 4.18 -13.55
CA THR A 64 12.57 5.35 -12.82
C THR A 64 13.45 5.74 -11.64
N LYS A 65 13.88 4.76 -10.81
CA LYS A 65 14.77 5.02 -9.67
C LYS A 65 16.19 5.37 -10.09
N ALA A 66 16.69 4.70 -11.14
CA ALA A 66 17.99 5.04 -11.72
C ALA A 66 17.97 6.50 -12.21
N THR A 67 16.93 6.90 -12.93
CA THR A 67 16.76 8.29 -13.39
C THR A 67 16.78 9.27 -12.23
N ALA A 68 15.98 9.03 -11.19
CA ALA A 68 15.93 9.92 -10.03
C ALA A 68 17.30 10.09 -9.37
N ARG A 69 18.04 8.99 -9.17
CA ARG A 69 19.38 9.02 -8.59
C ARG A 69 20.34 9.85 -9.42
N TYR A 70 20.46 9.52 -10.71
CA TYR A 70 21.44 10.18 -11.56
C TYR A 70 21.05 11.62 -11.90
N VAL A 71 19.78 11.95 -12.03
CA VAL A 71 19.35 13.34 -12.15
C VAL A 71 19.76 14.14 -10.91
N ASN A 72 19.50 13.65 -9.71
CA ASN A 72 19.88 14.32 -8.47
C ASN A 72 21.40 14.48 -8.34
N GLU A 73 22.16 13.43 -8.66
CA GLU A 73 23.64 13.45 -8.63
C GLU A 73 24.25 14.48 -9.63
N TYR A 74 23.70 14.52 -10.86
CA TYR A 74 24.24 15.37 -11.90
C TYR A 74 23.72 16.81 -11.87
N LEU A 75 22.64 17.11 -11.18
CA LEU A 75 22.19 18.48 -10.92
C LEU A 75 23.23 19.34 -10.19
N GLU A 76 24.09 18.69 -9.37
CA GLU A 76 25.16 19.35 -8.63
C GLU A 76 26.52 19.27 -9.35
N LYS A 77 26.75 18.20 -10.12
CA LYS A 77 28.05 17.95 -10.77
C LYS A 77 28.17 18.56 -12.16
N ASP A 78 27.17 18.31 -13.01
CA ASP A 78 27.14 18.72 -14.41
C ASP A 78 25.69 18.64 -14.93
N ASP A 79 24.99 19.75 -14.89
CA ASP A 79 23.58 19.83 -15.28
C ASP A 79 23.34 19.58 -16.79
N THR A 80 24.39 19.65 -17.63
CA THR A 80 24.31 19.30 -19.05
C THR A 80 23.94 17.83 -19.25
N GLN A 81 24.44 16.93 -18.37
CA GLN A 81 24.14 15.51 -18.41
C GLN A 81 22.71 15.16 -18.02
N VAL A 82 22.07 15.99 -17.20
CA VAL A 82 20.68 15.76 -16.74
C VAL A 82 19.73 15.66 -17.94
N ARG A 83 19.94 16.51 -18.96
CA ARG A 83 19.15 16.45 -20.19
C ARG A 83 19.29 15.09 -20.92
N HIS A 84 20.51 14.56 -21.00
CA HIS A 84 20.78 13.25 -21.62
C HIS A 84 20.17 12.11 -20.81
N ILE A 85 20.30 12.15 -19.47
CA ILE A 85 19.70 11.15 -18.55
C ILE A 85 18.19 11.11 -18.73
N MET A 86 17.52 12.28 -18.69
CA MET A 86 16.07 12.38 -18.85
C MET A 86 15.62 11.88 -20.24
N ARG A 87 16.32 12.25 -21.28
CA ARG A 87 15.99 11.83 -22.65
C ARG A 87 16.10 10.31 -22.82
N TRP A 88 17.19 9.70 -22.40
CA TRP A 88 17.40 8.24 -22.54
C TRP A 88 16.44 7.45 -21.68
N SER A 89 16.23 7.87 -20.43
CA SER A 89 15.29 7.21 -19.54
C SER A 89 13.84 7.37 -20.02
N PHE A 90 13.48 8.53 -20.57
CA PHE A 90 12.16 8.73 -21.16
C PHE A 90 11.90 7.76 -22.33
N TYR A 91 12.82 7.70 -23.29
CA TYR A 91 12.66 6.75 -24.41
C TYR A 91 12.72 5.30 -23.97
N GLY A 92 13.52 4.98 -22.96
CA GLY A 92 13.55 3.65 -22.36
C GLY A 92 12.21 3.27 -21.72
N VAL A 93 11.63 4.16 -20.92
CA VAL A 93 10.29 3.95 -20.31
C VAL A 93 9.21 3.92 -21.39
N LEU A 94 9.29 4.80 -22.41
CA LEU A 94 8.36 4.82 -23.53
C LEU A 94 8.32 3.45 -24.22
N ALA A 95 9.48 2.94 -24.63
CA ALA A 95 9.57 1.67 -25.36
C ALA A 95 9.08 0.49 -24.50
N MET A 96 9.50 0.41 -23.22
CA MET A 96 9.09 -0.67 -22.32
C MET A 96 7.60 -0.58 -22.00
N ALA A 97 7.11 0.59 -21.63
CA ALA A 97 5.73 0.78 -21.22
C ALA A 97 4.74 0.47 -22.35
N PHE A 98 5.00 1.01 -23.54
CA PHE A 98 4.14 0.72 -24.71
C PHE A 98 4.35 -0.71 -25.25
N GLY A 99 5.57 -1.26 -25.18
CA GLY A 99 5.81 -2.64 -25.56
C GLY A 99 5.02 -3.63 -24.68
N VAL A 100 5.06 -3.45 -23.36
CA VAL A 100 4.28 -4.26 -22.42
C VAL A 100 2.78 -4.01 -22.56
N SER A 101 2.35 -2.75 -22.73
CA SER A 101 0.96 -2.41 -23.03
C SER A 101 0.44 -3.14 -24.26
N ALA A 102 1.17 -3.06 -25.37
CA ALA A 102 0.79 -3.73 -26.61
C ALA A 102 0.78 -5.25 -26.44
N ALA A 103 1.78 -5.82 -25.78
CA ALA A 103 1.84 -7.25 -25.52
C ALA A 103 0.60 -7.75 -24.75
N ILE A 104 0.19 -7.05 -23.69
CA ILE A 104 -1.00 -7.43 -22.91
C ILE A 104 -2.28 -7.24 -23.72
N SER A 105 -2.44 -6.10 -24.40
CA SER A 105 -3.66 -5.82 -25.17
C SER A 105 -3.84 -6.80 -26.34
N LEU A 106 -2.77 -7.11 -27.07
CA LEU A 106 -2.80 -8.04 -28.21
C LEU A 106 -2.91 -9.51 -27.77
N ALA A 107 -2.29 -9.86 -26.64
CA ALA A 107 -2.33 -11.21 -26.10
C ALA A 107 -3.44 -11.41 -25.04
N SER A 108 -4.39 -10.48 -24.92
CA SER A 108 -5.44 -10.51 -23.88
C SER A 108 -6.27 -11.80 -23.90
N GLY A 109 -6.65 -12.31 -25.07
CA GLY A 109 -7.38 -13.58 -25.22
C GLY A 109 -6.58 -14.79 -24.74
N PRO A 110 -5.40 -15.09 -25.34
CA PRO A 110 -4.51 -16.15 -24.86
C PRO A 110 -4.15 -16.03 -23.38
N LEU A 111 -3.88 -14.81 -22.89
CA LEU A 111 -3.56 -14.57 -21.49
C LEU A 111 -4.74 -14.89 -20.57
N ALA A 112 -5.94 -14.45 -20.93
CA ALA A 112 -7.17 -14.73 -20.19
C ALA A 112 -7.46 -16.24 -20.12
N SER A 113 -7.25 -16.95 -21.23
CA SER A 113 -7.38 -18.42 -21.29
C SER A 113 -6.33 -19.12 -20.41
N LEU A 114 -5.08 -18.67 -20.44
CA LEU A 114 -4.00 -19.18 -19.58
C LEU A 114 -4.30 -18.97 -18.09
N LEU A 115 -4.93 -17.84 -17.76
CA LEU A 115 -5.36 -17.52 -16.40
C LEU A 115 -6.65 -18.25 -15.99
N GLY A 116 -7.24 -19.06 -16.85
CA GLY A 116 -8.48 -19.80 -16.60
C GLY A 116 -9.73 -18.91 -16.57
N ARG A 117 -9.66 -17.67 -17.10
CA ARG A 117 -10.71 -16.65 -17.03
C ARG A 117 -10.91 -15.94 -18.37
N PRO A 118 -11.50 -16.60 -19.38
CA PRO A 118 -11.72 -15.98 -20.69
C PRO A 118 -12.52 -14.67 -20.63
N GLU A 119 -13.44 -14.55 -19.67
CA GLU A 119 -14.28 -13.37 -19.43
C GLU A 119 -13.50 -12.11 -19.09
N VAL A 120 -12.25 -12.23 -18.64
CA VAL A 120 -11.40 -11.08 -18.33
C VAL A 120 -10.71 -10.47 -19.56
N ALA A 121 -10.74 -11.16 -20.72
CA ALA A 121 -10.03 -10.73 -21.92
C ALA A 121 -10.37 -9.28 -22.35
N PRO A 122 -11.64 -8.83 -22.43
CA PRO A 122 -11.96 -7.44 -22.80
C PRO A 122 -11.40 -6.43 -21.80
N VAL A 123 -11.38 -6.78 -20.51
CA VAL A 123 -10.86 -5.93 -19.44
C VAL A 123 -9.33 -5.82 -19.54
N LEU A 124 -8.62 -6.93 -19.88
CA LEU A 124 -7.17 -6.94 -20.10
C LEU A 124 -6.78 -6.18 -21.37
N THR A 125 -7.61 -6.23 -22.44
CA THR A 125 -7.37 -5.45 -23.65
C THR A 125 -7.25 -3.98 -23.35
N VAL A 126 -8.20 -3.41 -22.61
CA VAL A 126 -8.16 -2.02 -22.16
C VAL A 126 -7.08 -1.84 -21.08
N GLY A 127 -6.94 -2.81 -20.18
CA GLY A 127 -5.98 -2.83 -19.09
C GLY A 127 -4.52 -2.77 -19.52
N GLY A 128 -4.18 -3.21 -20.76
CA GLY A 128 -2.85 -3.01 -21.30
C GLY A 128 -2.40 -1.54 -21.25
N LEU A 129 -3.29 -0.61 -21.61
CA LEU A 129 -3.01 0.84 -21.59
C LEU A 129 -2.80 1.40 -20.16
N TYR A 130 -3.36 0.74 -19.14
CA TYR A 130 -3.08 1.06 -17.74
C TYR A 130 -1.58 1.02 -17.43
N VAL A 131 -0.86 0.02 -17.99
CA VAL A 131 0.59 -0.14 -17.76
C VAL A 131 1.35 1.07 -18.27
N ALA A 132 1.03 1.56 -19.47
CA ALA A 132 1.67 2.73 -20.02
C ALA A 132 1.46 3.97 -19.15
N GLY A 133 0.21 4.33 -18.85
CA GLY A 133 -0.12 5.51 -18.05
C GLY A 133 0.54 5.47 -16.66
N ARG A 134 0.51 4.31 -15.99
CA ARG A 134 1.09 4.14 -14.68
C ARG A 134 2.63 4.19 -14.69
N SER A 135 3.26 3.63 -15.71
CA SER A 135 4.72 3.71 -15.90
C SER A 135 5.20 5.14 -16.06
N PHE A 136 4.47 5.95 -16.85
CA PHE A 136 4.80 7.37 -17.00
C PHE A 136 4.62 8.16 -15.71
N ILE A 137 3.52 8.00 -14.99
CA ILE A 137 3.35 8.65 -13.68
C ILE A 137 4.47 8.26 -12.72
N SER A 138 4.89 6.99 -12.71
CA SER A 138 6.02 6.53 -11.89
C SER A 138 7.33 7.21 -12.27
N TYR A 139 7.59 7.38 -13.58
CA TYR A 139 8.73 8.11 -14.11
C TYR A 139 8.72 9.58 -13.69
N GLU A 140 7.62 10.27 -13.94
CA GLU A 140 7.44 11.70 -13.65
C GLU A 140 7.62 12.01 -12.17
N ARG A 141 7.00 11.21 -11.29
CA ARG A 141 7.16 11.34 -9.83
C ARG A 141 8.62 11.19 -9.41
N SER A 142 9.33 10.24 -9.99
CA SER A 142 10.74 10.01 -9.70
C SER A 142 11.60 11.18 -10.13
N VAL A 143 11.32 11.76 -11.30
CA VAL A 143 12.03 12.94 -11.80
C VAL A 143 11.70 14.18 -10.96
N PHE A 144 10.41 14.43 -10.64
CA PHE A 144 10.05 15.54 -9.75
C PHE A 144 10.69 15.42 -8.36
N GLN A 145 10.84 14.21 -7.82
CA GLN A 145 11.56 13.98 -6.56
C GLN A 145 13.05 14.33 -6.71
N ALA A 146 13.68 13.97 -7.84
CA ALA A 146 15.09 14.29 -8.09
C ALA A 146 15.35 15.79 -8.16
N PHE A 147 14.38 16.57 -8.67
CA PHE A 147 14.42 18.04 -8.67
C PHE A 147 13.96 18.67 -7.34
N ASN A 148 13.75 17.88 -6.28
CA ASN A 148 13.16 18.35 -5.00
C ASN A 148 11.80 19.06 -5.18
N ALA A 149 11.07 18.72 -6.25
CA ALA A 149 9.81 19.34 -6.63
C ALA A 149 8.59 18.47 -6.22
N VAL A 150 8.57 18.01 -4.97
CA VAL A 150 7.60 17.05 -4.40
C VAL A 150 6.14 17.51 -4.55
N THR A 151 5.91 18.84 -4.58
CA THR A 151 4.58 19.42 -4.80
C THR A 151 3.96 18.97 -6.14
N TYR A 152 4.74 18.84 -7.21
CA TYR A 152 4.22 18.33 -8.49
C TYR A 152 3.83 16.86 -8.40
N SER A 153 4.61 16.04 -7.68
CA SER A 153 4.22 14.64 -7.41
C SER A 153 2.91 14.55 -6.62
N ALA A 154 2.68 15.47 -5.68
CA ALA A 154 1.44 15.57 -4.93
C ALA A 154 0.24 15.95 -5.83
N VAL A 155 0.44 16.93 -6.74
CA VAL A 155 -0.59 17.30 -7.73
C VAL A 155 -0.95 16.12 -8.62
N LEU A 156 0.03 15.38 -9.17
CA LEU A 156 -0.26 14.19 -9.96
C LEU A 156 -1.03 13.13 -9.17
N THR A 157 -0.72 12.95 -7.88
CA THR A 157 -1.46 12.00 -7.03
C THR A 157 -2.91 12.39 -6.87
N ALA A 158 -3.18 13.65 -6.55
CA ALA A 158 -4.54 14.17 -6.38
C ALA A 158 -5.32 14.13 -7.70
N THR A 159 -4.74 14.63 -8.79
CA THR A 159 -5.36 14.62 -10.14
C THR A 159 -5.72 13.20 -10.56
N ASN A 160 -4.79 12.25 -10.45
CA ASN A 160 -5.07 10.85 -10.79
C ASN A 160 -6.24 10.29 -9.99
N SER A 161 -6.29 10.57 -8.69
CA SER A 161 -7.33 10.03 -7.83
C SER A 161 -8.72 10.55 -8.20
N VAL A 162 -8.82 11.86 -8.48
CA VAL A 162 -10.08 12.50 -8.85
C VAL A 162 -10.51 12.10 -10.26
N VAL A 163 -9.62 12.20 -11.25
CA VAL A 163 -9.94 11.85 -12.64
C VAL A 163 -10.35 10.38 -12.75
N ARG A 164 -9.62 9.48 -12.07
CA ARG A 164 -9.95 8.06 -12.06
C ARG A 164 -11.33 7.80 -11.42
N LEU A 165 -11.63 8.42 -10.29
CA LEU A 165 -12.94 8.30 -9.64
C LEU A 165 -14.05 8.75 -10.58
N CYS A 166 -13.96 9.97 -11.11
CA CYS A 166 -14.98 10.53 -11.98
C CYS A 166 -15.14 9.72 -13.28
N ALA A 167 -14.03 9.39 -13.95
CA ALA A 167 -14.08 8.67 -15.21
C ALA A 167 -14.61 7.22 -15.04
N ALA A 168 -14.15 6.51 -14.00
CA ALA A 168 -14.57 5.16 -13.76
C ALA A 168 -16.07 5.07 -13.39
N VAL A 169 -16.55 5.96 -12.50
CA VAL A 169 -17.97 6.04 -12.14
C VAL A 169 -18.80 6.42 -13.37
N ALA A 170 -18.41 7.45 -14.12
CA ALA A 170 -19.15 7.90 -15.30
C ALA A 170 -19.28 6.78 -16.34
N LEU A 171 -18.19 6.08 -16.67
CA LEU A 171 -18.22 5.02 -17.68
C LEU A 171 -19.03 3.80 -17.24
N VAL A 172 -19.03 3.45 -15.95
CA VAL A 172 -19.86 2.36 -15.45
C VAL A 172 -21.34 2.77 -15.48
N VAL A 173 -21.69 3.99 -15.07
CA VAL A 173 -23.08 4.54 -15.15
C VAL A 173 -23.57 4.60 -16.60
N LEU A 174 -22.70 4.87 -17.57
CA LEU A 174 -22.99 4.83 -19.01
C LEU A 174 -23.21 3.40 -19.56
N GLY A 175 -23.10 2.37 -18.72
CA GLY A 175 -23.40 1.00 -19.09
C GLY A 175 -22.20 0.16 -19.61
N TYR A 176 -20.97 0.70 -19.55
CA TYR A 176 -19.78 -0.05 -19.97
C TYR A 176 -19.28 -1.08 -18.94
N GLY A 177 -19.96 -1.22 -17.76
CA GLY A 177 -19.69 -2.22 -16.74
C GLY A 177 -18.20 -2.27 -16.31
N VAL A 178 -17.66 -3.48 -16.18
CA VAL A 178 -16.26 -3.71 -15.74
C VAL A 178 -15.24 -3.11 -16.70
N VAL A 179 -15.50 -3.18 -18.01
CA VAL A 179 -14.62 -2.59 -19.04
C VAL A 179 -14.58 -1.08 -18.89
N GLY A 180 -15.74 -0.46 -18.62
CA GLY A 180 -15.83 0.98 -18.31
C GLY A 180 -15.06 1.37 -17.06
N ALA A 181 -15.14 0.56 -15.99
CA ALA A 181 -14.36 0.77 -14.79
C ALA A 181 -12.84 0.76 -15.08
N MET A 182 -12.36 -0.25 -15.85
CA MET A 182 -10.96 -0.32 -16.28
C MET A 182 -10.57 0.85 -17.17
N ALA A 183 -11.43 1.25 -18.13
CA ALA A 183 -11.20 2.41 -18.98
C ALA A 183 -11.09 3.71 -18.16
N GLY A 184 -11.88 3.87 -17.10
CA GLY A 184 -11.76 4.97 -16.16
C GLY A 184 -10.41 4.99 -15.44
N TYR A 185 -9.86 3.85 -15.07
CA TYR A 185 -8.50 3.75 -14.55
C TYR A 185 -7.46 4.18 -15.59
N VAL A 186 -7.61 3.71 -16.84
CA VAL A 186 -6.72 4.09 -17.96
C VAL A 186 -6.77 5.59 -18.21
N LEU A 187 -7.97 6.19 -18.26
CA LEU A 187 -8.13 7.63 -18.41
C LEU A 187 -7.50 8.41 -17.24
N GLY A 188 -7.72 7.94 -16.00
CA GLY A 188 -7.10 8.54 -14.82
C GLY A 188 -5.58 8.59 -14.92
N PHE A 189 -4.96 7.47 -15.27
CA PHE A 189 -3.50 7.40 -15.44
C PHE A 189 -3.03 8.15 -16.69
N GLY A 190 -3.71 7.99 -17.83
CA GLY A 190 -3.31 8.61 -19.09
C GLY A 190 -3.36 10.13 -19.07
N LEU A 191 -4.48 10.72 -18.60
CA LEU A 191 -4.62 12.17 -18.51
C LEU A 191 -3.64 12.77 -17.47
N THR A 192 -3.43 12.06 -16.35
CA THR A 192 -2.46 12.50 -15.35
C THR A 192 -1.03 12.43 -15.87
N ALA A 193 -0.68 11.36 -16.62
CA ALA A 193 0.63 11.26 -17.26
C ALA A 193 0.83 12.36 -18.31
N ALA A 194 -0.18 12.66 -19.12
CA ALA A 194 -0.09 13.76 -20.08
C ALA A 194 0.16 15.11 -19.37
N LEU A 195 -0.57 15.38 -18.27
CA LEU A 195 -0.34 16.56 -17.45
C LEU A 195 1.08 16.59 -16.86
N GLY A 196 1.53 15.46 -16.32
CA GLY A 196 2.87 15.31 -15.73
C GLY A 196 3.99 15.56 -16.75
N LEU A 197 3.87 15.01 -17.96
CA LEU A 197 4.82 15.22 -19.04
C LEU A 197 4.88 16.69 -19.47
N VAL A 198 3.72 17.36 -19.59
CA VAL A 198 3.66 18.78 -19.91
C VAL A 198 4.35 19.62 -18.83
N LEU A 199 4.03 19.36 -17.55
CA LEU A 199 4.66 20.04 -16.43
C LEU A 199 6.17 19.81 -16.38
N LEU A 200 6.61 18.55 -16.60
CA LEU A 200 8.01 18.18 -16.62
C LEU A 200 8.75 18.91 -17.75
N TYR A 201 8.18 18.93 -18.94
CA TYR A 201 8.77 19.61 -20.09
C TYR A 201 8.86 21.12 -19.87
N VAL A 202 7.72 21.77 -19.50
CA VAL A 202 7.62 23.22 -19.39
C VAL A 202 8.40 23.78 -18.20
N ARG A 203 8.43 23.08 -17.08
CA ARG A 203 9.02 23.62 -15.84
C ARG A 203 10.47 23.21 -15.63
N PHE A 204 10.91 22.09 -16.21
CA PHE A 204 12.24 21.53 -15.96
C PHE A 204 13.01 21.29 -17.25
N TYR A 205 12.57 20.41 -18.13
CA TYR A 205 13.35 19.93 -19.26
C TYR A 205 13.77 21.02 -20.23
N ARG A 206 12.89 21.96 -20.58
CA ARG A 206 13.19 23.05 -21.55
C ARG A 206 14.26 24.02 -21.03
N HIS A 207 14.45 24.12 -19.73
CA HIS A 207 15.41 25.02 -19.08
C HIS A 207 16.80 24.38 -18.89
N LEU A 208 16.93 23.07 -19.11
CA LEU A 208 18.21 22.40 -19.03
C LEU A 208 19.13 22.82 -20.18
N PRO A 209 20.44 22.93 -19.93
CA PRO A 209 21.42 23.28 -20.98
C PRO A 209 21.31 22.33 -22.16
N ARG A 210 21.51 22.88 -23.35
CA ARG A 210 21.46 22.12 -24.62
C ARG A 210 22.84 21.76 -25.14
N THR A 211 23.87 22.32 -24.57
CA THR A 211 25.28 22.14 -24.95
C THR A 211 25.94 21.10 -24.05
N GLY A 212 26.76 20.26 -24.65
CA GLY A 212 27.52 19.21 -23.96
C GLY A 212 27.33 17.85 -24.62
N ALA A 213 28.43 17.15 -24.83
CA ALA A 213 28.38 15.74 -25.24
C ALA A 213 27.94 14.87 -24.08
N ALA A 214 27.21 13.80 -24.37
CA ALA A 214 26.86 12.82 -23.34
C ALA A 214 28.11 12.14 -22.79
N GLU A 215 28.24 12.05 -21.50
CA GLU A 215 29.35 11.35 -20.85
C GLU A 215 29.41 9.88 -21.29
N THR A 216 30.61 9.42 -21.65
CA THR A 216 30.84 8.06 -22.10
C THR A 216 30.48 7.06 -20.98
N GLY A 217 29.66 6.05 -21.33
CA GLY A 217 29.25 5.02 -20.37
C GLY A 217 28.07 5.38 -19.46
N LEU A 218 27.54 6.61 -19.49
CA LEU A 218 26.40 7.04 -18.65
C LEU A 218 25.17 6.16 -18.86
N ARG A 219 24.83 5.84 -20.10
CA ARG A 219 23.72 4.91 -20.43
C ARG A 219 23.91 3.53 -19.82
N ARG A 220 25.13 2.98 -19.87
CA ARG A 220 25.46 1.68 -19.27
C ARG A 220 25.35 1.72 -17.75
N ARG A 221 25.76 2.81 -17.11
CA ARG A 221 25.61 3.00 -15.66
C ARG A 221 24.15 3.06 -15.24
N LEU A 222 23.31 3.79 -15.98
CA LEU A 222 21.85 3.82 -15.76
C LEU A 222 21.24 2.42 -15.81
N LEU A 223 21.53 1.64 -16.86
CA LEU A 223 21.02 0.28 -17.01
C LEU A 223 21.54 -0.66 -15.92
N ARG A 224 22.84 -0.58 -15.58
CA ARG A 224 23.43 -1.40 -14.52
C ARG A 224 22.81 -1.15 -13.16
N TYR A 225 22.42 0.09 -12.87
CA TYR A 225 21.71 0.44 -11.63
C TYR A 225 20.23 0.06 -11.66
N SER A 226 19.60 0.04 -12.84
CA SER A 226 18.19 -0.31 -12.99
C SER A 226 17.89 -1.77 -12.61
N VAL A 227 18.77 -2.71 -12.94
CA VAL A 227 18.54 -4.16 -12.72
C VAL A 227 18.32 -4.51 -11.24
N PRO A 228 19.21 -4.14 -10.29
CA PRO A 228 18.97 -4.42 -8.87
C PRO A 228 17.73 -3.72 -8.32
N THR A 229 17.47 -2.49 -8.79
CA THR A 229 16.26 -1.75 -8.34
C THR A 229 14.98 -2.36 -8.90
N ALA A 230 15.01 -2.94 -10.10
CA ALA A 230 13.89 -3.71 -10.65
C ALA A 230 13.59 -4.96 -9.80
N ALA A 231 14.61 -5.71 -9.37
CA ALA A 231 14.45 -6.88 -8.51
C ALA A 231 13.80 -6.51 -7.16
N THR A 232 14.24 -5.42 -6.53
CA THR A 232 13.63 -4.92 -5.29
C THR A 232 12.15 -4.53 -5.50
N ARG A 233 11.84 -3.86 -6.61
CA ARG A 233 10.46 -3.48 -6.94
C ARG A 233 9.60 -4.71 -7.24
N ALA A 234 10.16 -5.69 -7.92
CA ALA A 234 9.47 -6.95 -8.22
C ALA A 234 9.00 -7.64 -6.95
N SER A 235 9.87 -7.76 -5.94
CA SER A 235 9.50 -8.35 -4.65
C SER A 235 8.30 -7.63 -4.00
N VAL A 236 8.28 -6.30 -4.02
CA VAL A 236 7.18 -5.51 -3.45
C VAL A 236 5.87 -5.68 -4.22
N VAL A 237 5.93 -5.67 -5.57
CA VAL A 237 4.73 -5.81 -6.40
C VAL A 237 4.17 -7.22 -6.33
N LEU A 238 5.02 -8.23 -6.39
CA LEU A 238 4.60 -9.63 -6.24
C LEU A 238 3.93 -9.85 -4.89
N ASP A 239 4.56 -9.41 -3.80
CA ASP A 239 3.97 -9.48 -2.45
C ASP A 239 2.58 -8.81 -2.35
N SER A 240 2.36 -7.75 -3.11
CA SER A 240 1.10 -7.00 -3.07
C SER A 240 0.01 -7.52 -4.02
N LYS A 241 0.36 -8.27 -5.07
CA LYS A 241 -0.55 -8.63 -6.16
C LYS A 241 -0.70 -10.11 -6.39
N ILE A 242 0.31 -10.93 -6.02
CA ILE A 242 0.34 -12.34 -6.36
C ILE A 242 -0.84 -13.10 -5.74
N ASP A 243 -1.21 -12.79 -4.49
CA ASP A 243 -2.33 -13.44 -3.82
C ASP A 243 -3.64 -13.23 -4.59
N THR A 244 -3.90 -11.97 -5.01
CA THR A 244 -5.11 -11.65 -5.79
C THR A 244 -5.12 -12.36 -7.14
N VAL A 245 -3.95 -12.51 -7.78
CA VAL A 245 -3.83 -13.27 -9.03
C VAL A 245 -4.09 -14.75 -8.79
N LEU A 246 -3.49 -15.33 -7.73
CA LEU A 246 -3.70 -16.75 -7.40
C LEU A 246 -5.16 -17.03 -7.02
N VAL A 247 -5.80 -16.16 -6.24
CA VAL A 247 -7.24 -16.28 -5.92
C VAL A 247 -8.08 -16.23 -7.20
N GLY A 248 -7.75 -15.35 -8.13
CA GLY A 248 -8.46 -15.24 -9.42
C GLY A 248 -8.28 -16.46 -10.32
N MET A 249 -7.11 -17.07 -10.29
CA MET A 249 -6.82 -18.29 -11.09
C MET A 249 -7.43 -19.56 -10.46
N LEU A 250 -7.38 -19.69 -9.13
CA LEU A 250 -7.67 -20.94 -8.42
C LEU A 250 -9.06 -20.98 -7.77
N ALA A 251 -9.72 -19.81 -7.63
CA ALA A 251 -11.05 -19.70 -7.03
C ALA A 251 -12.03 -18.98 -8.00
N THR A 252 -12.96 -18.19 -7.50
CA THR A 252 -13.97 -17.46 -8.28
C THR A 252 -13.71 -15.96 -8.33
N PRO A 253 -14.25 -15.20 -9.29
CA PRO A 253 -14.19 -13.74 -9.25
C PRO A 253 -14.78 -13.15 -7.95
N VAL A 254 -15.84 -13.73 -7.43
CA VAL A 254 -16.43 -13.34 -6.13
C VAL A 254 -15.42 -13.50 -4.99
N ALA A 255 -14.62 -14.56 -5.00
CA ALA A 255 -13.55 -14.75 -4.03
C ALA A 255 -12.48 -13.64 -4.13
N VAL A 256 -12.16 -13.19 -5.34
CA VAL A 256 -11.27 -12.03 -5.57
C VAL A 256 -11.87 -10.76 -4.98
N ALA A 257 -13.18 -10.55 -5.15
CA ALA A 257 -13.88 -9.40 -4.58
C ALA A 257 -13.75 -9.37 -3.06
N PHE A 258 -14.05 -10.49 -2.40
CA PHE A 258 -13.98 -10.61 -0.94
C PHE A 258 -12.54 -10.43 -0.42
N TYR A 259 -11.56 -11.06 -1.10
CA TYR A 259 -10.15 -10.89 -0.76
C TYR A 259 -9.68 -9.44 -0.89
N THR A 260 -10.04 -8.81 -2.00
CA THR A 260 -9.64 -7.42 -2.28
C THR A 260 -10.28 -6.45 -1.29
N LEU A 261 -11.56 -6.65 -0.95
CA LEU A 261 -12.28 -5.83 0.03
C LEU A 261 -11.61 -5.92 1.41
N ALA A 262 -11.37 -7.15 1.90
CA ALA A 262 -10.71 -7.36 3.19
C ALA A 262 -9.31 -6.73 3.23
N ARG A 263 -8.55 -6.86 2.14
CA ARG A 263 -7.23 -6.24 2.01
C ARG A 263 -7.29 -4.72 2.02
N GLN A 264 -8.27 -4.11 1.32
CA GLN A 264 -8.44 -2.65 1.33
C GLN A 264 -8.81 -2.13 2.73
N VAL A 265 -9.66 -2.84 3.46
CA VAL A 265 -9.97 -2.51 4.87
C VAL A 265 -8.69 -2.57 5.72
N ALA A 266 -7.90 -3.64 5.60
CA ALA A 266 -6.64 -3.77 6.32
C ALA A 266 -5.63 -2.67 5.95
N ASP A 267 -5.57 -2.28 4.67
CA ASP A 267 -4.68 -1.21 4.20
C ASP A 267 -5.08 0.17 4.76
N LEU A 268 -6.36 0.43 4.98
CA LEU A 268 -6.82 1.63 5.67
C LEU A 268 -6.44 1.62 7.16
N CYS A 269 -6.56 0.48 7.84
CA CYS A 269 -6.22 0.34 9.25
C CYS A 269 -4.74 0.55 9.55
N ILE A 270 -3.83 0.28 8.60
CA ILE A 270 -2.38 0.36 8.85
C ILE A 270 -1.81 1.79 8.83
N VAL A 271 -2.56 2.79 8.37
CA VAL A 271 -2.09 4.17 8.19
C VAL A 271 -1.52 4.79 9.49
N PRO A 272 -2.13 4.64 10.67
CA PRO A 272 -1.56 5.17 11.92
C PRO A 272 -0.19 4.58 12.26
N ALA A 273 0.00 3.25 12.08
CA ALA A 273 1.30 2.61 12.35
C ALA A 273 2.41 3.09 11.40
N GLN A 274 2.05 3.37 10.14
CA GLN A 274 3.00 3.95 9.18
C GLN A 274 3.45 5.34 9.65
N SER A 275 2.55 6.16 10.15
CA SER A 275 2.85 7.50 10.67
C SER A 275 3.76 7.42 11.89
N LEU A 276 3.45 6.53 12.85
CA LEU A 276 4.29 6.32 14.03
C LEU A 276 5.68 5.79 13.65
N GLY A 277 5.76 4.81 12.74
CA GLY A 277 7.03 4.31 12.22
C GLY A 277 7.91 5.43 11.66
N TYR A 278 7.35 6.34 10.87
CA TYR A 278 8.10 7.47 10.32
C TYR A 278 8.58 8.46 11.40
N ALA A 279 7.81 8.67 12.46
CA ALA A 279 8.17 9.58 13.54
C ALA A 279 9.31 9.03 14.43
N VAL A 280 9.30 7.73 14.70
CA VAL A 280 10.27 7.07 15.60
C VAL A 280 11.59 6.72 14.89
N THR A 281 11.55 6.51 13.59
CA THR A 281 12.68 6.04 12.78
C THR A 281 13.95 6.90 12.91
N PRO A 282 13.93 8.24 12.80
CA PRO A 282 15.15 9.06 12.94
C PRO A 282 15.79 8.94 14.33
N THR A 283 14.97 8.93 15.39
CA THR A 283 15.45 8.83 16.78
C THR A 283 16.14 7.49 17.05
N LEU A 284 15.62 6.40 16.50
CA LEU A 284 16.28 5.09 16.57
C LEU A 284 17.64 5.10 15.85
N GLY A 285 17.74 5.75 14.70
CA GLY A 285 18.98 5.90 13.95
C GLY A 285 20.07 6.68 14.72
N GLU A 286 19.69 7.81 15.33
CA GLU A 286 20.60 8.61 16.14
C GLU A 286 21.12 7.86 17.37
N GLN A 287 20.28 7.11 18.08
CA GLN A 287 20.69 6.33 19.25
C GLN A 287 21.54 5.14 18.88
N SER A 288 21.26 4.48 17.75
CA SER A 288 22.09 3.38 17.25
C SER A 288 23.47 3.86 16.83
N ALA A 289 23.58 5.03 16.20
CA ALA A 289 24.86 5.64 15.83
C ALA A 289 25.69 6.07 17.05
N ALA A 290 25.02 6.41 18.18
CA ALA A 290 25.66 6.77 19.44
C ALA A 290 26.03 5.55 20.31
N GLU A 291 25.91 4.31 19.80
CA GLU A 291 26.13 3.04 20.52
C GLU A 291 25.29 2.87 21.81
N ASN A 292 24.19 3.63 21.95
CA ASN A 292 23.32 3.57 23.11
C ASN A 292 22.20 2.54 22.92
N ARG A 293 22.55 1.26 22.97
CA ARG A 293 21.64 0.13 22.70
C ARG A 293 20.48 0.07 23.70
N ASP A 294 20.71 0.38 24.97
CA ASP A 294 19.64 0.35 25.99
C ASP A 294 18.56 1.38 25.71
N ARG A 295 18.95 2.57 25.28
CA ARG A 295 18.01 3.61 24.90
C ARG A 295 17.24 3.27 23.63
N ALA A 296 17.92 2.67 22.64
CA ALA A 296 17.26 2.19 21.43
C ALA A 296 16.27 1.05 21.73
N ALA A 297 16.62 0.11 22.63
CA ALA A 297 15.74 -0.96 23.10
C ALA A 297 14.49 -0.40 23.79
N ASN A 298 14.66 0.58 24.69
CA ASN A 298 13.54 1.24 25.37
C ASN A 298 12.60 1.98 24.40
N ILE A 299 13.14 2.69 23.41
CA ILE A 299 12.34 3.36 22.38
C ILE A 299 11.55 2.35 21.54
N TYR A 300 12.19 1.24 21.14
CA TYR A 300 11.51 0.17 20.42
C TYR A 300 10.39 -0.46 21.24
N GLU A 301 10.66 -0.82 22.49
CA GLU A 301 9.69 -1.41 23.42
C GLU A 301 8.49 -0.49 23.64
N GLN A 302 8.72 0.79 23.91
CA GLN A 302 7.66 1.78 24.08
C GLN A 302 6.82 1.93 22.82
N SER A 303 7.46 1.95 21.64
CA SER A 303 6.78 2.01 20.36
C SER A 303 5.92 0.78 20.12
N LEU A 304 6.42 -0.40 20.48
CA LEU A 304 5.69 -1.66 20.36
C LEU A 304 4.49 -1.70 21.29
N ARG A 305 4.64 -1.24 22.55
CA ARG A 305 3.53 -1.13 23.52
C ARG A 305 2.44 -0.18 23.01
N ASN A 306 2.81 0.96 22.45
CA ASN A 306 1.84 1.90 21.86
C ASN A 306 1.09 1.32 20.66
N ILE A 307 1.78 0.56 19.80
CA ILE A 307 1.13 -0.16 18.70
C ILE A 307 0.15 -1.20 19.21
N LEU A 308 0.55 -2.02 20.17
CA LEU A 308 -0.33 -3.03 20.74
C LEU A 308 -1.56 -2.42 21.39
N LEU A 309 -1.38 -1.31 22.13
CA LEU A 309 -2.47 -0.58 22.78
C LEU A 309 -3.51 -0.08 21.77
N LEU A 310 -3.11 0.32 20.57
CA LEU A 310 -4.02 0.81 19.54
C LEU A 310 -4.60 -0.32 18.68
N TYR A 311 -3.75 -1.26 18.25
CA TYR A 311 -4.12 -2.22 17.20
C TYR A 311 -4.86 -3.45 17.72
N VAL A 312 -4.61 -3.88 18.96
CA VAL A 312 -5.32 -5.04 19.53
C VAL A 312 -6.81 -4.73 19.76
N PRO A 313 -7.18 -3.62 20.41
CA PRO A 313 -8.59 -3.25 20.52
C PRO A 313 -9.21 -2.90 19.16
N GLY A 314 -8.44 -2.26 18.27
CA GLY A 314 -8.89 -1.98 16.90
C GLY A 314 -9.25 -3.24 16.13
N ALA A 315 -8.45 -4.29 16.24
CA ALA A 315 -8.74 -5.60 15.63
C ALA A 315 -9.95 -6.30 16.27
N ALA A 316 -10.08 -6.24 17.60
CA ALA A 316 -11.26 -6.75 18.30
C ALA A 316 -12.54 -6.00 17.89
N GLY A 317 -12.46 -4.67 17.78
CA GLY A 317 -13.53 -3.84 17.24
C GLY A 317 -13.89 -4.22 15.82
N LEU A 318 -12.88 -4.33 14.92
CA LEU A 318 -13.08 -4.76 13.54
C LEU A 318 -13.74 -6.14 13.45
N PHE A 319 -13.35 -7.07 14.31
CA PHE A 319 -13.95 -8.41 14.37
C PHE A 319 -15.45 -8.35 14.66
N VAL A 320 -15.86 -7.54 15.65
CA VAL A 320 -17.27 -7.41 16.07
C VAL A 320 -18.09 -6.61 15.06
N VAL A 321 -17.54 -5.52 14.49
CA VAL A 321 -18.29 -4.66 13.58
C VAL A 321 -18.20 -5.07 12.11
N ALA A 322 -17.44 -6.13 11.78
CA ALA A 322 -17.22 -6.53 10.38
C ALA A 322 -18.53 -6.78 9.62
N GLU A 323 -19.48 -7.53 10.20
CA GLU A 323 -20.75 -7.83 9.55
C GLU A 323 -21.61 -6.57 9.32
N PRO A 324 -21.95 -5.78 10.33
CA PRO A 324 -22.74 -4.56 10.10
C PRO A 324 -22.00 -3.55 9.22
N MET A 325 -20.68 -3.47 9.29
CA MET A 325 -19.87 -2.64 8.39
C MET A 325 -20.07 -3.09 6.93
N VAL A 326 -19.93 -4.37 6.64
CA VAL A 326 -20.14 -4.85 5.26
C VAL A 326 -21.60 -4.63 4.84
N ARG A 327 -22.55 -4.99 5.66
CA ARG A 327 -23.99 -4.89 5.37
C ARG A 327 -24.43 -3.47 5.04
N PHE A 328 -24.06 -2.50 5.87
CA PHE A 328 -24.58 -1.12 5.77
C PHE A 328 -23.70 -0.21 4.92
N VAL A 329 -22.37 -0.44 4.89
CA VAL A 329 -21.43 0.43 4.17
C VAL A 329 -21.16 -0.09 2.76
N VAL A 330 -20.81 -1.39 2.63
CA VAL A 330 -20.37 -1.98 1.36
C VAL A 330 -21.56 -2.49 0.55
N GLY A 331 -22.41 -3.31 1.16
CA GLY A 331 -23.58 -3.93 0.57
C GLY A 331 -23.77 -5.38 1.02
N PRO A 332 -25.02 -5.86 1.10
CA PRO A 332 -25.32 -7.21 1.60
C PRO A 332 -24.72 -8.33 0.73
N ASP A 333 -24.54 -8.08 -0.57
CA ASP A 333 -23.96 -9.06 -1.51
C ASP A 333 -22.49 -9.39 -1.20
N TYR A 334 -21.82 -8.54 -0.40
CA TYR A 334 -20.43 -8.70 0.03
C TYR A 334 -20.29 -9.34 1.41
N LEU A 335 -21.36 -9.84 2.04
CA LEU A 335 -21.29 -10.46 3.37
C LEU A 335 -20.34 -11.66 3.45
N GLY A 336 -20.10 -12.34 2.33
CA GLY A 336 -19.08 -13.39 2.25
C GLY A 336 -17.64 -12.94 2.53
N ALA A 337 -17.38 -11.62 2.53
CA ALA A 337 -16.08 -11.07 2.90
C ALA A 337 -15.88 -10.96 4.43
N VAL A 338 -16.93 -11.07 5.24
CA VAL A 338 -16.89 -10.88 6.70
C VAL A 338 -15.84 -11.78 7.39
N PRO A 339 -15.81 -13.12 7.16
CA PRO A 339 -14.80 -13.96 7.80
C PRO A 339 -13.37 -13.56 7.45
N LEU A 340 -13.16 -13.07 6.23
CA LEU A 340 -11.85 -12.62 5.78
C LEU A 340 -11.43 -11.29 6.42
N ILE A 341 -12.37 -10.35 6.58
CA ILE A 341 -12.14 -9.09 7.29
C ILE A 341 -11.81 -9.35 8.76
N GLN A 342 -12.53 -10.30 9.41
CA GLN A 342 -12.25 -10.72 10.77
C GLN A 342 -10.85 -11.32 10.93
N LEU A 343 -10.46 -12.22 10.02
CA LEU A 343 -9.12 -12.79 9.96
C LEU A 343 -8.05 -11.70 9.77
N TYR A 344 -8.34 -10.69 8.94
CA TYR A 344 -7.43 -9.59 8.68
C TYR A 344 -7.27 -8.61 9.84
N GLY A 345 -8.12 -8.66 10.85
CA GLY A 345 -7.86 -8.01 12.13
C GLY A 345 -6.53 -8.47 12.76
N VAL A 346 -6.25 -9.77 12.75
CA VAL A 346 -4.96 -10.34 13.22
C VAL A 346 -3.82 -9.90 12.29
N PHE A 347 -4.02 -9.93 10.98
CA PHE A 347 -3.02 -9.49 10.00
C PHE A 347 -2.61 -8.03 10.20
N VAL A 348 -3.54 -7.15 10.52
CA VAL A 348 -3.28 -5.72 10.76
C VAL A 348 -2.40 -5.52 12.00
N ILE A 349 -2.60 -6.28 13.08
CA ILE A 349 -1.72 -6.26 14.25
C ILE A 349 -0.30 -6.64 13.85
N MET A 350 -0.14 -7.77 13.13
CA MET A 350 1.18 -8.25 12.70
C MET A 350 1.88 -7.25 11.78
N ARG A 351 1.14 -6.64 10.84
CA ARG A 351 1.68 -5.57 9.97
C ARG A 351 2.12 -4.33 10.74
N ALA A 352 1.39 -3.97 11.78
CA ALA A 352 1.72 -2.80 12.59
C ALA A 352 3.01 -3.03 13.39
N ILE A 353 3.16 -4.18 14.01
CA ILE A 353 4.39 -4.61 14.70
C ILE A 353 5.57 -4.63 13.72
N GLU A 354 5.40 -5.31 12.58
CA GLU A 354 6.44 -5.46 11.56
C GLU A 354 6.94 -4.10 11.05
N LYS A 355 6.03 -3.12 10.93
CA LYS A 355 6.41 -1.80 10.41
C LYS A 355 7.49 -1.11 11.25
N ILE A 356 7.44 -1.21 12.57
CA ILE A 356 8.48 -0.68 13.45
C ILE A 356 9.70 -1.60 13.44
N THR A 357 9.48 -2.92 13.58
CA THR A 357 10.55 -3.91 13.61
C THR A 357 11.44 -3.85 12.37
N ALA A 358 10.85 -3.78 11.18
CA ALA A 358 11.59 -3.67 9.92
C ALA A 358 12.45 -2.42 9.83
N ASN A 359 11.91 -1.26 10.23
CA ASN A 359 12.67 -0.03 10.24
C ASN A 359 13.85 -0.11 11.20
N THR A 360 13.64 -0.68 12.39
CA THR A 360 14.71 -0.85 13.40
C THR A 360 15.82 -1.78 12.89
N LEU A 361 15.46 -2.91 12.26
CA LEU A 361 16.44 -3.84 11.66
C LEU A 361 17.27 -3.18 10.55
N ASP A 362 16.65 -2.32 9.74
CA ASP A 362 17.37 -1.59 8.69
C ASP A 362 18.43 -0.65 9.29
N TYR A 363 18.13 0.03 10.39
CA TYR A 363 19.07 0.89 11.11
C TYR A 363 20.19 0.14 11.79
N LEU A 364 19.93 -1.08 12.27
CA LEU A 364 20.97 -1.97 12.85
C LEU A 364 21.83 -2.65 11.77
N GLY A 365 21.60 -2.38 10.49
CA GLY A 365 22.35 -3.01 9.39
C GLY A 365 21.92 -4.45 9.08
N LEU A 366 20.83 -4.94 9.67
CA LEU A 366 20.32 -6.30 9.49
C LEU A 366 19.38 -6.46 8.28
N ALA A 367 19.47 -5.57 7.30
CA ALA A 367 18.67 -5.58 6.08
C ALA A 367 18.75 -6.92 5.31
N ARG A 368 19.92 -7.61 5.39
CA ARG A 368 20.09 -8.93 4.75
C ARG A 368 19.23 -10.01 5.41
N VAL A 369 19.19 -10.05 6.74
CA VAL A 369 18.34 -10.99 7.50
C VAL A 369 16.88 -10.79 7.11
N ARG A 370 16.43 -9.54 7.13
CA ARG A 370 15.07 -9.16 6.72
C ARG A 370 14.76 -9.57 5.28
N ALA A 371 15.70 -9.36 4.36
CA ALA A 371 15.51 -9.73 2.96
C ALA A 371 15.35 -11.25 2.77
N VAL A 372 16.17 -12.05 3.47
CA VAL A 372 16.09 -13.52 3.43
C VAL A 372 14.77 -13.99 4.04
N ALA A 373 14.44 -13.51 5.24
CA ALA A 373 13.16 -13.85 5.90
C ALA A 373 11.95 -13.48 5.04
N ARG A 374 11.98 -12.31 4.36
CA ARG A 374 10.92 -11.90 3.44
C ARG A 374 10.81 -12.81 2.22
N GLY A 375 11.95 -13.17 1.62
CA GLY A 375 12.00 -14.08 0.48
C GLY A 375 11.45 -15.47 0.83
N THR A 376 11.85 -16.03 1.97
CA THR A 376 11.34 -17.32 2.46
C THR A 376 9.84 -17.25 2.74
N SER A 377 9.37 -16.19 3.39
CA SER A 377 7.94 -15.95 3.63
C SER A 377 7.15 -15.88 2.33
N ALA A 378 7.67 -15.19 1.30
CA ALA A 378 7.00 -15.08 0.01
C ALA A 378 6.87 -16.42 -0.70
N VAL A 379 7.91 -17.26 -0.68
CA VAL A 379 7.85 -18.61 -1.25
C VAL A 379 6.86 -19.48 -0.47
N GLY A 380 6.91 -19.43 0.87
CA GLY A 380 5.96 -20.14 1.73
C GLY A 380 4.52 -19.68 1.50
N ASN A 381 4.31 -18.40 1.29
CA ASN A 381 2.99 -17.83 0.99
C ASN A 381 2.43 -18.38 -0.34
N VAL A 382 3.22 -18.42 -1.40
CA VAL A 382 2.80 -19.02 -2.68
C VAL A 382 2.47 -20.50 -2.50
N ALA A 383 3.30 -21.26 -1.79
CA ALA A 383 3.06 -22.69 -1.54
C ALA A 383 1.77 -22.92 -0.75
N LEU A 384 1.53 -22.15 0.32
CA LEU A 384 0.29 -22.23 1.10
C LEU A 384 -0.93 -21.76 0.30
N ASN A 385 -0.80 -20.74 -0.53
CA ASN A 385 -1.87 -20.31 -1.42
C ASN A 385 -2.28 -21.42 -2.39
N LEU A 386 -1.33 -22.12 -3.02
CA LEU A 386 -1.60 -23.24 -3.92
C LEU A 386 -2.28 -24.41 -3.19
N ALA A 387 -1.97 -24.61 -1.92
CA ALA A 387 -2.56 -25.69 -1.10
C ALA A 387 -3.97 -25.31 -0.56
N LEU A 388 -4.16 -24.07 -0.11
CA LEU A 388 -5.36 -23.68 0.63
C LEU A 388 -6.45 -23.03 -0.23
N ILE A 389 -6.10 -22.32 -1.31
CA ILE A 389 -7.10 -21.65 -2.16
C ILE A 389 -8.07 -22.64 -2.81
N PRO A 390 -7.65 -23.81 -3.35
CA PRO A 390 -8.59 -24.74 -3.96
C PRO A 390 -9.70 -25.24 -3.05
N SER A 391 -9.44 -25.36 -1.74
CA SER A 391 -10.41 -25.86 -0.76
C SER A 391 -11.14 -24.76 0.00
N LEU A 392 -10.49 -23.61 0.27
CA LEU A 392 -11.01 -22.56 1.14
C LEU A 392 -11.25 -21.23 0.39
N GLY A 393 -10.96 -21.16 -0.91
CA GLY A 393 -11.13 -19.95 -1.72
C GLY A 393 -10.34 -18.76 -1.17
N ALA A 394 -10.98 -17.59 -1.10
CA ALA A 394 -10.39 -16.37 -0.58
C ALA A 394 -9.90 -16.49 0.88
N LEU A 395 -10.60 -17.27 1.70
CA LEU A 395 -10.22 -17.49 3.10
C LEU A 395 -8.89 -18.24 3.19
N GLY A 396 -8.66 -19.20 2.28
CA GLY A 396 -7.38 -19.91 2.18
C GLY A 396 -6.21 -18.97 1.90
N ALA A 397 -6.40 -18.00 0.98
CA ALA A 397 -5.40 -16.97 0.72
C ALA A 397 -5.16 -16.06 1.94
N GLY A 398 -6.22 -15.69 2.65
CA GLY A 398 -6.11 -14.93 3.89
C GLY A 398 -5.32 -15.67 4.96
N ILE A 399 -5.60 -16.95 5.17
CA ILE A 399 -4.90 -17.81 6.15
C ILE A 399 -3.42 -17.94 5.75
N ALA A 400 -3.12 -18.21 4.49
CA ALA A 400 -1.75 -18.29 3.98
C ALA A 400 -0.98 -17.00 4.28
N THR A 401 -1.60 -15.85 4.01
CA THR A 401 -1.01 -14.53 4.26
C THR A 401 -0.75 -14.29 5.75
N VAL A 402 -1.72 -14.60 6.62
CA VAL A 402 -1.56 -14.42 8.09
C VAL A 402 -0.45 -15.33 8.63
N ILE A 403 -0.42 -16.60 8.24
CA ILE A 403 0.61 -17.54 8.71
C ILE A 403 2.01 -17.08 8.30
N THR A 404 2.19 -16.81 7.01
CA THR A 404 3.53 -16.49 6.49
C THR A 404 4.01 -15.14 6.96
N TYR A 405 3.12 -14.16 7.09
CA TYR A 405 3.46 -12.84 7.58
C TYR A 405 3.77 -12.85 9.09
N SER A 406 3.05 -13.66 9.87
CA SER A 406 3.35 -13.86 11.29
C SER A 406 4.71 -14.56 11.48
N GLY A 407 5.00 -15.59 10.68
CA GLY A 407 6.32 -16.24 10.69
C GLY A 407 7.45 -15.28 10.34
N TYR A 408 7.25 -14.45 9.30
CA TYR A 408 8.19 -13.38 8.94
C TYR A 408 8.42 -12.38 10.09
N GLY A 409 7.33 -11.94 10.75
CA GLY A 409 7.40 -11.05 11.89
C GLY A 409 8.15 -11.66 13.09
N MET A 410 7.89 -12.93 13.40
CA MET A 410 8.57 -13.66 14.49
C MET A 410 10.07 -13.77 14.25
N VAL A 411 10.49 -14.10 13.02
CA VAL A 411 11.91 -14.15 12.64
C VAL A 411 12.56 -12.78 12.83
N ASN A 412 11.93 -11.71 12.38
CA ASN A 412 12.44 -10.36 12.53
C ASN A 412 12.56 -9.94 14.00
N ILE A 413 11.56 -10.24 14.83
CA ILE A 413 11.59 -9.96 16.28
C ILE A 413 12.70 -10.75 16.97
N TYR A 414 12.90 -12.01 16.60
CA TYR A 414 13.97 -12.85 17.15
C TYR A 414 15.35 -12.27 16.89
N TYR A 415 15.67 -11.91 15.66
CA TYR A 415 16.97 -11.31 15.33
C TYR A 415 17.13 -9.91 15.95
N LEU A 416 16.04 -9.15 16.03
CA LEU A 416 16.07 -7.85 16.69
C LEU A 416 16.36 -7.96 18.18
N HIS A 417 15.77 -8.97 18.86
CA HIS A 417 15.98 -9.20 20.28
C HIS A 417 17.44 -9.59 20.61
N GLN A 418 18.15 -10.22 19.68
CA GLN A 418 19.58 -10.52 19.84
C GLN A 418 20.46 -9.25 19.84
N GLU A 419 20.07 -8.24 19.06
CA GLU A 419 20.83 -6.98 18.94
C GLU A 419 20.37 -5.90 19.94
N LEU A 420 19.09 -5.87 20.24
CA LEU A 420 18.45 -4.95 21.19
C LEU A 420 17.70 -5.77 22.24
N PRO A 421 18.29 -6.00 23.42
CA PRO A 421 17.68 -6.82 24.47
C PRO A 421 16.58 -6.01 25.19
N PHE A 422 15.41 -5.88 24.56
CA PHE A 422 14.21 -5.33 25.18
C PHE A 422 13.53 -6.35 26.10
N ASP A 423 12.76 -5.87 27.07
CA ASP A 423 12.03 -6.75 27.99
C ASP A 423 10.80 -7.41 27.29
N ALA A 424 11.04 -8.59 26.72
CA ALA A 424 9.99 -9.36 26.06
C ALA A 424 8.86 -9.78 27.02
N VAL A 425 9.18 -10.05 28.31
CA VAL A 425 8.17 -10.40 29.33
C VAL A 425 7.25 -9.23 29.61
N ALA A 426 7.82 -8.04 29.74
CA ALA A 426 7.05 -6.81 29.93
C ALA A 426 6.13 -6.52 28.72
N VAL A 427 6.60 -6.79 27.50
CA VAL A 427 5.77 -6.66 26.27
C VAL A 427 4.63 -7.68 26.25
N VAL A 428 4.89 -8.94 26.61
CA VAL A 428 3.85 -10.00 26.68
C VAL A 428 2.82 -9.67 27.76
N ASN A 429 3.25 -9.21 28.95
CA ASN A 429 2.36 -8.78 30.01
C ASN A 429 1.50 -7.57 29.58
N HIS A 430 2.09 -6.64 28.85
CA HIS A 430 1.36 -5.51 28.28
C HIS A 430 0.31 -5.99 27.24
N LEU A 431 0.70 -6.90 26.34
CA LEU A 431 -0.22 -7.51 25.38
C LEU A 431 -1.38 -8.22 26.07
N ALA A 432 -1.12 -8.99 27.14
CA ALA A 432 -2.18 -9.69 27.90
C ALA A 432 -3.18 -8.69 28.50
N ARG A 433 -2.71 -7.58 29.13
CA ARG A 433 -3.58 -6.54 29.68
C ARG A 433 -4.41 -5.85 28.60
N VAL A 434 -3.78 -5.48 27.49
CA VAL A 434 -4.47 -4.84 26.35
C VAL A 434 -5.50 -5.79 25.73
N THR A 435 -5.17 -7.09 25.61
CA THR A 435 -6.12 -8.10 25.14
C THR A 435 -7.30 -8.26 26.06
N ALA A 436 -7.10 -8.26 27.38
CA ALA A 436 -8.20 -8.30 28.33
C ALA A 436 -9.16 -7.10 28.17
N ILE A 437 -8.62 -5.89 28.03
CA ILE A 437 -9.41 -4.68 27.75
C ILE A 437 -10.17 -4.82 26.42
N ALA A 438 -9.49 -5.31 25.38
CA ALA A 438 -10.08 -5.48 24.06
C ALA A 438 -11.22 -6.51 24.06
N VAL A 439 -11.11 -7.59 24.85
CA VAL A 439 -12.17 -8.59 25.03
C VAL A 439 -13.38 -7.99 25.74
N VAL A 440 -13.15 -7.23 26.83
CA VAL A 440 -14.24 -6.55 27.54
C VAL A 440 -14.95 -5.53 26.63
N MET A 441 -14.18 -4.69 25.95
CA MET A 441 -14.70 -3.72 24.98
C MET A 441 -15.50 -4.43 23.87
N GLY A 442 -14.92 -5.46 23.27
CA GLY A 442 -15.56 -6.22 22.19
C GLY A 442 -16.85 -6.91 22.67
N GLY A 443 -16.84 -7.48 23.88
CA GLY A 443 -18.02 -8.07 24.51
C GLY A 443 -19.16 -7.06 24.71
N VAL A 444 -18.87 -5.87 25.23
CA VAL A 444 -19.88 -4.82 25.39
C VAL A 444 -20.39 -4.33 24.03
N VAL A 445 -19.50 -4.09 23.05
CA VAL A 445 -19.92 -3.70 21.69
C VAL A 445 -20.78 -4.80 21.05
N TYR A 446 -20.45 -6.07 21.25
CA TYR A 446 -21.21 -7.21 20.73
C TYR A 446 -22.65 -7.22 21.25
N THR A 447 -22.90 -6.89 22.53
CA THR A 447 -24.27 -6.83 23.08
C THR A 447 -25.13 -5.73 22.43
N VAL A 448 -24.52 -4.73 21.85
CA VAL A 448 -25.21 -3.63 21.16
C VAL A 448 -25.45 -3.96 19.68
N MET A 449 -24.78 -4.96 19.11
CA MET A 449 -24.90 -5.31 17.67
C MET A 449 -26.34 -5.58 17.20
N PRO A 450 -27.24 -6.24 17.96
CA PRO A 450 -28.62 -6.42 17.54
C PRO A 450 -29.41 -5.10 17.33
N TYR A 451 -28.95 -4.02 17.93
CA TYR A 451 -29.57 -2.69 17.79
C TYR A 451 -28.95 -1.84 16.66
N VAL A 452 -27.94 -2.36 15.98
CA VAL A 452 -27.30 -1.68 14.84
C VAL A 452 -28.14 -1.92 13.59
N THR A 453 -28.98 -0.94 13.23
CA THR A 453 -29.90 -1.00 12.09
C THR A 453 -29.52 -0.12 10.91
N GLY A 454 -28.40 0.63 11.00
CA GLY A 454 -27.94 1.53 9.95
C GLY A 454 -26.61 2.19 10.25
N LEU A 455 -26.19 3.09 9.37
CA LEU A 455 -24.89 3.76 9.45
C LEU A 455 -24.70 4.59 10.74
N PHE A 456 -25.73 5.29 11.18
CA PHE A 456 -25.65 6.13 12.40
C PHE A 456 -25.50 5.28 13.66
N THR A 457 -26.25 4.18 13.77
CA THR A 457 -26.16 3.25 14.91
C THR A 457 -24.83 2.49 14.88
N LEU A 458 -24.30 2.16 13.69
CA LEU A 458 -22.96 1.60 13.52
C LEU A 458 -21.88 2.58 14.01
N ALA A 459 -21.96 3.85 13.59
CA ALA A 459 -21.04 4.88 14.06
C ALA A 459 -21.13 5.04 15.60
N GLY A 460 -22.32 5.02 16.17
CA GLY A 460 -22.53 5.03 17.61
C GLY A 460 -21.87 3.85 18.32
N ALA A 461 -21.98 2.64 17.78
CA ALA A 461 -21.33 1.44 18.34
C ALA A 461 -19.79 1.53 18.27
N ILE A 462 -19.23 2.10 17.20
CA ILE A 462 -17.79 2.34 17.08
C ILE A 462 -17.32 3.37 18.10
N VAL A 463 -18.04 4.47 18.26
CA VAL A 463 -17.73 5.50 19.26
C VAL A 463 -17.82 4.93 20.68
N LEU A 464 -18.86 4.12 20.96
CA LEU A 464 -19.01 3.43 22.24
C LEU A 464 -17.79 2.53 22.52
N GLY A 465 -17.35 1.73 21.55
CA GLY A 465 -16.15 0.91 21.67
C GLY A 465 -14.90 1.75 21.98
N GLY A 466 -14.70 2.85 21.26
CA GLY A 466 -13.58 3.77 21.49
C GLY A 466 -13.61 4.42 22.88
N THR A 467 -14.79 4.81 23.38
CA THR A 467 -14.93 5.38 24.72
C THR A 467 -14.66 4.35 25.81
N ILE A 468 -15.16 3.12 25.68
CA ILE A 468 -14.90 2.02 26.62
C ILE A 468 -13.40 1.69 26.63
N TRP A 469 -12.78 1.54 25.47
CA TRP A 469 -11.35 1.30 25.37
C TRP A 469 -10.54 2.40 26.05
N THR A 470 -10.86 3.68 25.79
CA THR A 470 -10.16 4.83 26.40
C THR A 470 -10.34 4.80 27.93
N ALA A 471 -11.57 4.63 28.41
CA ALA A 471 -11.88 4.61 29.86
C ALA A 471 -11.13 3.47 30.57
N LEU A 472 -11.17 2.25 30.04
CA LEU A 472 -10.48 1.10 30.62
C LEU A 472 -8.96 1.23 30.55
N SER A 473 -8.41 1.79 29.47
CA SER A 473 -6.97 2.01 29.31
C SER A 473 -6.46 3.08 30.29
N VAL A 474 -7.23 4.12 30.56
CA VAL A 474 -6.91 5.12 31.59
C VAL A 474 -7.04 4.52 32.99
N ALA A 475 -8.13 3.79 33.29
CA ALA A 475 -8.35 3.17 34.60
C ALA A 475 -7.29 2.11 34.95
N SER A 476 -6.76 1.40 33.94
CA SER A 476 -5.69 0.40 34.11
C SER A 476 -4.27 1.00 34.12
N GLY A 477 -4.13 2.32 33.95
CA GLY A 477 -2.84 3.00 33.90
C GLY A 477 -2.02 2.72 32.62
N LEU A 478 -2.64 2.12 31.59
CA LEU A 478 -1.99 1.89 30.30
C LEU A 478 -1.93 3.15 29.44
N LEU A 479 -2.81 4.12 29.70
CA LEU A 479 -2.88 5.40 29.01
C LEU A 479 -2.86 6.54 30.04
N GLU A 480 -1.90 7.46 29.92
CA GLU A 480 -1.88 8.65 30.77
C GLU A 480 -2.93 9.67 30.33
N PRO A 481 -3.76 10.21 31.24
CA PRO A 481 -4.80 11.18 30.89
C PRO A 481 -4.28 12.42 30.15
N ARG A 482 -3.05 12.84 30.46
CA ARG A 482 -2.39 13.99 29.80
C ARG A 482 -2.08 13.71 28.32
N ALA A 483 -1.76 12.47 27.97
CA ALA A 483 -1.52 12.07 26.58
C ALA A 483 -2.81 12.15 25.75
N VAL A 484 -3.97 11.78 26.33
CA VAL A 484 -5.27 11.90 25.63
C VAL A 484 -5.61 13.34 25.31
N LEU A 485 -5.38 14.26 26.27
CA LEU A 485 -5.66 15.69 26.07
C LEU A 485 -4.75 16.34 25.02
N SER A 486 -3.49 15.90 24.91
CA SER A 486 -2.55 16.40 23.89
C SER A 486 -2.84 15.90 22.46
N PHE A 487 -3.62 14.82 22.31
CA PHE A 487 -4.12 14.37 21.00
C PHE A 487 -5.38 15.12 20.53
N MET A 488 -6.08 15.79 21.44
CA MET A 488 -7.32 16.54 21.16
C MET A 488 -7.08 18.03 20.98
N SER A 489 -5.91 18.56 21.35
CA SER A 489 -5.44 19.93 21.17
C SER A 489 -4.53 20.07 19.94
#